data_39f23df00c8a44f6ef29c582d526b789
#
_entry.id   39f23df00c8a44f6ef29c582d526b789
#
_cell.length_a   1.000
_cell.length_b   1.000
_cell.length_c   1.000
_cell.angle_alpha   90.00
_cell.angle_beta   90.00
_cell.angle_gamma   90.00
#
_symmetry.space_group_name_H-M   'P 1'
#
loop_
_entity.id
_entity.type
_entity.pdbx_description
1 polymer ?
#
loop_
_entity_poly.entity_id
_entity_poly.type
_entity_poly.pdbx_seq_one_letter_code
_entity_poly.pdbx_strand_id
1 'polypeptide(L)'
;YVSSTDSYSLGAGRVLMPHIVGSMDWLLAAHTSWKNLAEHCELFVAFGGLPAKNAQTSPGGATDHLLTDALQKMSDAGVQFVNVSPLREDLAGPAQIQWLPVRPGSDTALMMALSYVLITENLHNESFVQRYTVGYERFRDYLLGHTDAQPKSPDWAAALTDIPAQQIVELARQMASKRTMINVAYSLQRSVHGEQPFWMTVTLAALLGQIGLPGAGFGLGYGCMNNTGSGRKAFSGPRFSQGSNPVKAFIPVARVTDMLLNPGTPFDYNGQRHTYPDIKLVYWAGGNIFHHHQDLNRLLEAWQRPQTIIVHEQFWTAQAKYADIVLPATTALERNDIGSSASDRFMIAMQQAIEPVGESRDDYAIFSGVAERMGVAETFTEGRDAQAWLRFIYDDSRQRAESFGIALPVFDQFWRDGLLEIDFPEADNVLLKAFRDDPDTHPLPTPSGRIEIFSERIAGFGYADCPGHPVWLDKPAPAFALHLLSNQPRTRLHSQYDHGSYSRSSKIHGREPLTMNPEDAQARGIVEGDVIKVFNERGAFLAGVIVSNGIRPGVVQIATGAWFDPLVRGERGSLEKHGNPNVITRDVGASSLSQGCSAQTASVDIVKWDQPLPSVTAFEPPPMV
;
A
#
# COMPACT_ATOMS: atom_id res chain seq x y z
N TYR A 1 -9.48 -13.71 -20.20
CA TYR A 1 -8.58 -12.55 -20.09
C TYR A 1 -7.33 -12.90 -19.28
N VAL A 2 -6.21 -12.22 -19.58
CA VAL A 2 -5.01 -12.28 -18.75
C VAL A 2 -5.28 -11.51 -17.47
N SER A 3 -5.15 -12.16 -16.33
CA SER A 3 -5.37 -11.54 -15.02
C SER A 3 -4.10 -10.86 -14.49
N SER A 4 -4.26 -10.10 -13.42
CA SER A 4 -3.13 -9.65 -12.60
C SER A 4 -3.22 -10.23 -11.20
N THR A 5 -2.07 -10.37 -10.55
CA THR A 5 -2.00 -10.80 -9.15
C THR A 5 -1.44 -9.69 -8.27
N ASP A 6 -1.77 -9.74 -6.99
CA ASP A 6 -1.37 -8.81 -5.94
C ASP A 6 -1.95 -7.39 -6.10
N SER A 7 -1.26 -6.41 -5.55
CA SER A 7 -1.58 -5.00 -5.65
C SER A 7 -0.33 -4.13 -5.58
N TYR A 8 -0.41 -2.89 -6.06
CA TYR A 8 0.66 -1.90 -5.87
C TYR A 8 0.97 -1.64 -4.39
N SER A 9 -0.01 -1.84 -3.51
CA SER A 9 0.13 -1.55 -2.08
C SER A 9 0.80 -2.66 -1.29
N LEU A 10 0.54 -3.93 -1.64
CA LEU A 10 0.80 -5.10 -0.77
C LEU A 10 1.59 -6.23 -1.46
N GLY A 11 2.00 -6.09 -2.72
CA GLY A 11 2.52 -7.18 -3.53
C GLY A 11 3.69 -7.94 -2.89
N ALA A 12 4.71 -7.24 -2.37
CA ALA A 12 5.85 -7.89 -1.76
C ALA A 12 5.47 -8.68 -0.49
N GLY A 13 4.66 -8.10 0.39
CA GLY A 13 4.21 -8.76 1.61
C GLY A 13 3.29 -9.96 1.33
N ARG A 14 2.37 -9.84 0.38
CA ARG A 14 1.46 -10.94 0.02
C ARG A 14 2.19 -12.18 -0.50
N VAL A 15 3.26 -11.98 -1.26
CA VAL A 15 4.05 -13.11 -1.77
C VAL A 15 4.98 -13.67 -0.71
N LEU A 16 5.60 -12.80 0.11
CA LEU A 16 6.56 -13.22 1.12
C LEU A 16 5.91 -13.94 2.31
N MET A 17 4.84 -13.34 2.90
CA MET A 17 4.30 -13.77 4.20
C MET A 17 3.86 -15.25 4.24
N PRO A 18 3.27 -15.84 3.18
CA PRO A 18 2.94 -17.26 3.16
C PRO A 18 4.14 -18.19 3.34
N HIS A 19 5.35 -17.73 3.04
CA HIS A 19 6.57 -18.52 3.21
C HIS A 19 7.15 -18.45 4.62
N ILE A 20 6.77 -17.43 5.41
CA ILE A 20 7.47 -17.17 6.68
C ILE A 20 6.56 -17.27 7.91
N VAL A 21 5.28 -16.93 7.81
CA VAL A 21 4.37 -16.91 8.97
C VAL A 21 2.92 -17.23 8.62
N GLY A 22 2.51 -17.02 7.38
CA GLY A 22 1.16 -17.26 6.92
C GLY A 22 0.62 -16.18 5.98
N SER A 23 -0.55 -16.40 5.41
CA SER A 23 -1.18 -15.47 4.47
C SER A 23 -1.29 -14.05 5.06
N MET A 24 -0.88 -13.05 4.30
CA MET A 24 -0.99 -11.65 4.73
C MET A 24 -2.45 -11.24 4.96
N ASP A 25 -3.38 -11.69 4.12
CA ASP A 25 -4.80 -11.36 4.27
C ASP A 25 -5.39 -11.94 5.57
N TRP A 26 -4.99 -13.16 5.94
CA TRP A 26 -5.35 -13.75 7.24
C TRP A 26 -4.73 -12.98 8.41
N LEU A 27 -3.45 -12.64 8.33
CA LEU A 27 -2.77 -11.85 9.36
C LEU A 27 -3.44 -10.48 9.56
N LEU A 28 -3.81 -9.80 8.46
CA LEU A 28 -4.51 -8.52 8.52
C LEU A 28 -5.87 -8.61 9.22
N ALA A 29 -6.60 -9.69 9.01
CA ALA A 29 -7.89 -9.92 9.67
C ALA A 29 -7.75 -10.31 11.15
N ALA A 30 -6.60 -10.87 11.56
CA ALA A 30 -6.34 -11.40 12.91
C ALA A 30 -5.48 -10.47 13.79
N HIS A 31 -5.19 -9.24 13.36
CA HIS A 31 -4.34 -8.31 14.12
C HIS A 31 -4.80 -8.13 15.56
N THR A 32 -3.83 -7.92 16.46
CA THR A 32 -4.09 -7.52 17.85
C THR A 32 -4.98 -6.27 17.86
N SER A 33 -6.06 -6.29 18.65
CA SER A 33 -7.03 -5.19 18.65
C SER A 33 -6.46 -3.91 19.27
N TRP A 34 -6.97 -2.75 18.82
CA TRP A 34 -6.63 -1.47 19.44
C TRP A 34 -6.94 -1.43 20.93
N LYS A 35 -8.03 -2.10 21.35
CA LYS A 35 -8.37 -2.27 22.76
C LYS A 35 -7.25 -2.99 23.50
N ASN A 36 -6.80 -4.12 22.98
CA ASN A 36 -5.74 -4.91 23.60
C ASN A 36 -4.42 -4.15 23.66
N LEU A 37 -4.10 -3.36 22.62
CA LEU A 37 -2.93 -2.49 22.61
C LEU A 37 -3.03 -1.40 23.68
N ALA A 38 -4.17 -0.76 23.85
CA ALA A 38 -4.38 0.26 24.88
C ALA A 38 -4.26 -0.30 26.30
N GLU A 39 -4.69 -1.55 26.52
CA GLU A 39 -4.67 -2.19 27.83
C GLU A 39 -3.31 -2.78 28.23
N HIS A 40 -2.49 -3.19 27.25
CA HIS A 40 -1.33 -4.02 27.51
C HIS A 40 -0.01 -3.57 26.88
N CYS A 41 -0.03 -2.71 25.86
CA CYS A 41 1.18 -2.24 25.20
C CYS A 41 1.89 -1.18 26.05
N GLU A 42 3.23 -1.24 26.11
CA GLU A 42 4.05 -0.23 26.79
C GLU A 42 4.90 0.58 25.81
N LEU A 43 5.26 -0.04 24.66
CA LEU A 43 6.05 0.59 23.63
C LEU A 43 5.50 0.22 22.24
N PHE A 44 5.16 1.22 21.44
CA PHE A 44 4.72 1.03 20.05
C PHE A 44 5.76 1.63 19.10
N VAL A 45 6.45 0.77 18.34
CA VAL A 45 7.48 1.18 17.36
C VAL A 45 6.90 1.12 15.97
N ALA A 46 6.77 2.27 15.31
CA ALA A 46 6.15 2.41 13.99
C ALA A 46 7.20 2.64 12.90
N PHE A 47 7.57 1.61 12.17
CA PHE A 47 8.40 1.73 10.96
C PHE A 47 7.52 2.19 9.78
N GLY A 48 7.83 3.38 9.26
CA GLY A 48 7.02 4.05 8.23
C GLY A 48 5.79 4.79 8.78
N GLY A 49 5.69 4.91 10.12
CA GLY A 49 4.66 5.70 10.81
C GLY A 49 3.25 5.07 10.84
N LEU A 50 2.28 5.87 11.30
CA LEU A 50 0.83 5.60 11.32
C LEU A 50 0.08 6.87 10.88
N PRO A 51 0.17 7.29 9.62
CA PRO A 51 -0.41 8.56 9.20
C PRO A 51 -1.95 8.49 9.18
N ALA A 52 -2.61 9.32 10.01
CA ALA A 52 -4.07 9.35 10.16
C ALA A 52 -4.81 9.56 8.82
N LYS A 53 -4.19 10.27 7.87
CA LYS A 53 -4.76 10.49 6.53
C LYS A 53 -5.06 9.21 5.76
N ASN A 54 -4.32 8.12 6.00
CA ASN A 54 -4.54 6.84 5.32
C ASN A 54 -5.70 6.03 5.92
N ALA A 55 -6.05 6.31 7.17
CA ALA A 55 -7.12 5.61 7.89
C ALA A 55 -8.48 6.34 7.83
N GLN A 56 -8.63 7.32 6.91
CA GLN A 56 -9.91 8.02 6.71
C GLN A 56 -10.90 7.21 5.86
N THR A 57 -10.45 6.15 5.21
CA THR A 57 -11.29 5.30 4.36
C THR A 57 -10.99 3.83 4.61
N SER A 58 -11.95 2.98 4.26
CA SER A 58 -11.80 1.54 4.13
C SER A 58 -12.21 1.09 2.73
N PRO A 59 -11.79 -0.10 2.27
CA PRO A 59 -12.34 -0.69 1.04
C PRO A 59 -13.86 -0.75 1.11
N GLY A 60 -14.55 -0.12 0.15
CA GLY A 60 -16.00 0.05 0.17
C GLY A 60 -16.46 1.45 0.61
N GLY A 61 -15.58 2.28 1.14
CA GLY A 61 -15.77 3.71 1.37
C GLY A 61 -16.33 4.11 2.75
N ALA A 62 -17.22 3.35 3.36
CA ALA A 62 -17.75 3.63 4.69
C ALA A 62 -16.76 3.24 5.79
N THR A 63 -16.56 4.10 6.80
CA THR A 63 -15.62 3.84 7.90
C THR A 63 -15.97 4.66 9.15
N ASP A 64 -15.59 4.17 10.31
CA ASP A 64 -15.82 4.80 11.61
C ASP A 64 -14.56 5.44 12.24
N HIS A 65 -13.50 5.66 11.45
CA HIS A 65 -12.31 6.47 11.79
C HIS A 65 -11.65 6.10 13.13
N LEU A 66 -11.40 4.82 13.38
CA LEU A 66 -10.93 4.30 14.67
C LEU A 66 -9.53 4.77 15.09
N LEU A 67 -8.63 5.09 14.15
CA LEU A 67 -7.21 5.27 14.44
C LEU A 67 -6.93 6.40 15.44
N THR A 68 -7.52 7.57 15.25
CA THR A 68 -7.24 8.74 16.11
C THR A 68 -7.64 8.47 17.54
N ASP A 69 -8.83 7.90 17.75
CA ASP A 69 -9.33 7.55 19.08
C ASP A 69 -8.49 6.44 19.72
N ALA A 70 -8.05 5.45 18.93
CA ALA A 70 -7.18 4.38 19.40
C ALA A 70 -5.84 4.91 19.89
N LEU A 71 -5.19 5.76 19.10
CA LEU A 71 -3.92 6.39 19.49
C LEU A 71 -4.07 7.26 20.74
N GLN A 72 -5.18 7.99 20.88
CA GLN A 72 -5.45 8.78 22.07
C GLN A 72 -5.60 7.89 23.31
N LYS A 73 -6.40 6.81 23.23
CA LYS A 73 -6.57 5.85 24.33
C LYS A 73 -5.25 5.20 24.74
N MET A 74 -4.42 4.82 23.77
CA MET A 74 -3.09 4.27 24.06
C MET A 74 -2.19 5.32 24.74
N SER A 75 -2.23 6.58 24.27
CA SER A 75 -1.48 7.69 24.88
C SER A 75 -1.93 7.95 26.33
N ASP A 76 -3.23 7.95 26.59
CA ASP A 76 -3.81 8.14 27.93
C ASP A 76 -3.45 6.98 28.87
N ALA A 77 -3.27 5.78 28.33
CA ALA A 77 -2.80 4.60 29.05
C ALA A 77 -1.27 4.61 29.30
N GLY A 78 -0.54 5.61 28.79
CA GLY A 78 0.90 5.75 29.00
C GLY A 78 1.78 4.99 28.02
N VAL A 79 1.25 4.49 26.91
CA VAL A 79 2.03 3.84 25.85
C VAL A 79 3.02 4.85 25.25
N GLN A 80 4.27 4.45 25.15
CA GLN A 80 5.32 5.23 24.49
C GLN A 80 5.35 4.91 23.00
N PHE A 81 5.57 5.94 22.18
CA PHE A 81 5.60 5.78 20.72
C PHE A 81 6.96 6.14 20.14
N VAL A 82 7.42 5.34 19.19
CA VAL A 82 8.61 5.63 18.39
C VAL A 82 8.19 5.69 16.93
N ASN A 83 8.34 6.87 16.31
CA ASN A 83 8.10 7.09 14.89
C ASN A 83 9.41 6.94 14.11
N VAL A 84 9.60 5.80 13.46
CA VAL A 84 10.74 5.55 12.57
C VAL A 84 10.29 5.92 11.15
N SER A 85 10.45 7.17 10.78
CA SER A 85 10.03 7.70 9.48
C SER A 85 10.83 8.95 9.10
N PRO A 86 11.07 9.21 7.81
CA PRO A 86 11.62 10.48 7.36
C PRO A 86 10.70 11.68 7.64
N LEU A 87 9.42 11.44 7.93
CA LEU A 87 8.40 12.45 8.20
C LEU A 87 7.96 12.40 9.66
N ARG A 88 8.05 13.53 10.36
CA ARG A 88 7.58 13.64 11.76
C ARG A 88 6.07 13.43 11.86
N GLU A 89 5.31 13.97 10.90
CA GLU A 89 3.84 13.92 10.89
C GLU A 89 3.25 12.55 10.56
N ASP A 90 4.08 11.57 10.15
CA ASP A 90 3.63 10.20 9.91
C ASP A 90 3.16 9.50 11.20
N LEU A 91 3.43 10.07 12.37
CA LEU A 91 2.78 9.71 13.62
C LEU A 91 2.53 11.00 14.41
N ALA A 92 1.26 11.37 14.56
CA ALA A 92 0.82 12.56 15.26
C ALA A 92 -0.37 12.24 16.16
N GLY A 93 -0.55 13.01 17.23
CA GLY A 93 -1.65 12.89 18.18
C GLY A 93 -1.21 12.49 19.59
N PRO A 94 -0.51 11.36 19.83
CA PRO A 94 0.00 11.02 21.16
C PRO A 94 0.93 12.07 21.76
N ALA A 95 0.89 12.18 23.10
CA ALA A 95 1.64 13.23 23.80
C ALA A 95 3.16 13.01 23.83
N GLN A 96 3.61 11.73 23.75
CA GLN A 96 5.03 11.36 23.83
C GLN A 96 5.42 10.52 22.61
N ILE A 97 6.03 11.18 21.63
CA ILE A 97 6.54 10.52 20.43
C ILE A 97 8.03 10.81 20.29
N GLN A 98 8.85 9.75 20.32
CA GLN A 98 10.23 9.85 19.87
C GLN A 98 10.25 9.75 18.35
N TRP A 99 10.78 10.76 17.67
CA TRP A 99 10.97 10.72 16.23
C TRP A 99 12.41 10.33 15.88
N LEU A 100 12.54 9.26 15.09
CA LEU A 100 13.80 8.80 14.49
C LEU A 100 13.74 9.05 12.98
N PRO A 101 14.36 10.13 12.47
CA PRO A 101 14.31 10.53 11.06
C PRO A 101 15.21 9.63 10.20
N VAL A 102 14.81 8.37 10.03
CA VAL A 102 15.57 7.36 9.30
C VAL A 102 15.74 7.72 7.82
N ARG A 103 16.89 7.36 7.23
CA ARG A 103 17.08 7.45 5.77
C ARG A 103 16.11 6.50 5.06
N PRO A 104 15.32 6.95 4.06
CA PRO A 104 14.36 6.10 3.38
C PRO A 104 14.97 4.80 2.86
N GLY A 105 14.28 3.69 3.11
CA GLY A 105 14.69 2.37 2.67
C GLY A 105 15.85 1.74 3.44
N SER A 106 16.25 2.30 4.58
CA SER A 106 17.24 1.69 5.47
C SER A 106 16.64 1.03 6.71
N ASP A 107 15.32 0.91 6.78
CA ASP A 107 14.58 0.30 7.89
C ASP A 107 15.08 -1.12 8.22
N THR A 108 15.39 -1.92 7.20
CA THR A 108 15.95 -3.26 7.35
C THR A 108 17.30 -3.24 8.10
N ALA A 109 18.17 -2.27 7.78
CA ALA A 109 19.46 -2.13 8.47
C ALA A 109 19.28 -1.75 9.95
N LEU A 110 18.33 -0.86 10.24
CA LEU A 110 17.99 -0.50 11.62
C LEU A 110 17.46 -1.71 12.39
N MET A 111 16.53 -2.49 11.83
CA MET A 111 16.01 -3.70 12.47
C MET A 111 17.08 -4.76 12.67
N MET A 112 18.05 -4.91 11.76
CA MET A 112 19.20 -5.80 11.92
C MET A 112 20.08 -5.36 13.09
N ALA A 113 20.39 -4.07 13.21
CA ALA A 113 21.20 -3.57 14.31
C ALA A 113 20.48 -3.70 15.66
N LEU A 114 19.17 -3.48 15.72
CA LEU A 114 18.36 -3.77 16.90
C LEU A 114 18.48 -5.26 17.28
N SER A 115 18.35 -6.15 16.29
CA SER A 115 18.51 -7.60 16.50
C SER A 115 19.94 -7.99 16.94
N TYR A 116 20.96 -7.31 16.39
CA TYR A 116 22.34 -7.50 16.79
C TYR A 116 22.55 -7.19 18.28
N VAL A 117 22.03 -6.07 18.77
CA VAL A 117 22.10 -5.69 20.20
C VAL A 117 21.37 -6.72 21.06
N LEU A 118 20.15 -7.15 20.66
CA LEU A 118 19.41 -8.16 21.42
C LEU A 118 20.21 -9.45 21.58
N ILE A 119 20.92 -9.89 20.55
CA ILE A 119 21.70 -11.13 20.59
C ILE A 119 22.99 -10.94 21.38
N THR A 120 23.76 -9.90 21.10
CA THR A 120 25.08 -9.70 21.73
C THR A 120 25.01 -9.33 23.21
N GLU A 121 23.92 -8.70 23.65
CA GLU A 121 23.67 -8.39 25.06
C GLU A 121 22.81 -9.47 25.76
N ASN A 122 22.50 -10.60 25.09
CA ASN A 122 21.66 -11.68 25.61
C ASN A 122 20.26 -11.22 26.06
N LEU A 123 19.67 -10.26 25.34
CA LEU A 123 18.34 -9.72 25.61
C LEU A 123 17.24 -10.43 24.80
N HIS A 124 17.61 -11.26 23.82
CA HIS A 124 16.65 -12.03 23.03
C HIS A 124 16.07 -13.20 23.83
N ASN A 125 14.86 -13.60 23.49
CA ASN A 125 14.18 -14.73 24.14
C ASN A 125 14.54 -16.05 23.45
N GLU A 126 15.62 -16.69 23.93
CA GLU A 126 16.14 -17.94 23.36
C GLU A 126 15.09 -19.06 23.36
N SER A 127 14.33 -19.21 24.45
CA SER A 127 13.31 -20.28 24.56
C SER A 127 12.18 -20.11 23.53
N PHE A 128 11.77 -18.86 23.23
CA PHE A 128 10.82 -18.60 22.17
C PHE A 128 11.40 -18.92 20.80
N VAL A 129 12.61 -18.46 20.52
CA VAL A 129 13.28 -18.71 19.25
C VAL A 129 13.40 -20.21 18.98
N GLN A 130 13.86 -20.99 19.95
CA GLN A 130 14.02 -22.44 19.82
C GLN A 130 12.68 -23.18 19.60
N ARG A 131 11.61 -22.76 20.28
CA ARG A 131 10.32 -23.46 20.23
C ARG A 131 9.45 -23.06 19.04
N TYR A 132 9.49 -21.79 18.64
CA TYR A 132 8.50 -21.21 17.70
C TYR A 132 9.07 -20.85 16.34
N THR A 133 10.39 -20.97 16.14
CA THR A 133 11.02 -20.58 14.88
C THR A 133 11.90 -21.69 14.30
N VAL A 134 12.26 -21.53 13.03
CA VAL A 134 13.30 -22.35 12.37
C VAL A 134 14.31 -21.45 11.66
N GLY A 135 15.56 -21.92 11.58
CA GLY A 135 16.63 -21.26 10.82
C GLY A 135 17.28 -20.06 11.48
N TYR A 136 17.08 -19.88 12.79
CA TYR A 136 17.68 -18.78 13.56
C TYR A 136 19.20 -18.76 13.48
N GLU A 137 19.86 -19.90 13.54
CA GLU A 137 21.34 -19.97 13.56
C GLU A 137 21.94 -19.42 12.28
N ARG A 138 21.33 -19.67 11.11
CA ARG A 138 21.80 -19.15 9.83
C ARG A 138 21.68 -17.62 9.78
N PHE A 139 20.55 -17.08 10.25
CA PHE A 139 20.35 -15.64 10.33
C PHE A 139 21.30 -15.00 11.35
N ARG A 140 21.48 -15.60 12.54
CA ARG A 140 22.40 -15.13 13.58
C ARG A 140 23.83 -15.05 13.04
N ASP A 141 24.31 -16.09 12.34
CA ASP A 141 25.66 -16.13 11.81
C ASP A 141 25.87 -15.03 10.73
N TYR A 142 24.86 -14.76 9.91
CA TYR A 142 24.88 -13.62 9.00
C TYR A 142 24.87 -12.29 9.77
N LEU A 143 24.01 -12.14 10.77
CA LEU A 143 23.88 -10.90 11.57
C LEU A 143 25.18 -10.54 12.29
N LEU A 144 25.87 -11.57 12.83
CA LEU A 144 27.15 -11.41 13.51
C LEU A 144 28.35 -11.26 12.55
N GLY A 145 28.14 -11.35 11.25
CA GLY A 145 29.19 -11.21 10.23
C GLY A 145 30.03 -12.47 10.01
N HIS A 146 29.59 -13.63 10.47
CA HIS A 146 30.34 -14.87 10.28
C HIS A 146 30.30 -15.36 8.83
N THR A 147 29.31 -14.93 8.03
CA THR A 147 29.12 -15.38 6.65
C THR A 147 29.66 -14.40 5.61
N ASP A 148 29.70 -13.10 5.93
CA ASP A 148 30.06 -12.02 4.98
C ASP A 148 31.14 -11.06 5.53
N ALA A 149 31.74 -11.38 6.68
CA ALA A 149 32.73 -10.58 7.41
C ALA A 149 32.23 -9.17 7.81
N GLN A 150 30.90 -8.91 7.78
CA GLN A 150 30.31 -7.63 8.13
C GLN A 150 29.28 -7.79 9.25
N PRO A 151 29.63 -7.57 10.53
CA PRO A 151 28.65 -7.50 11.62
C PRO A 151 27.63 -6.39 11.37
N LYS A 152 26.35 -6.71 11.56
CA LYS A 152 25.25 -5.74 11.40
C LYS A 152 25.06 -4.91 12.68
N SER A 153 26.18 -4.35 13.18
CA SER A 153 26.27 -3.61 14.44
C SER A 153 25.52 -2.27 14.41
N PRO A 154 25.29 -1.63 15.58
CA PRO A 154 24.75 -0.26 15.64
C PRO A 154 25.57 0.76 14.84
N ASP A 155 26.92 0.67 14.84
CA ASP A 155 27.78 1.58 14.08
C ASP A 155 27.63 1.38 12.57
N TRP A 156 27.52 0.12 12.12
CA TRP A 156 27.23 -0.20 10.72
C TRP A 156 25.88 0.39 10.30
N ALA A 157 24.84 0.21 11.11
CA ALA A 157 23.51 0.75 10.81
C ALA A 157 23.46 2.28 10.88
N ALA A 158 24.19 2.90 11.80
CA ALA A 158 24.24 4.36 11.92
C ALA A 158 24.74 5.01 10.62
N ALA A 159 25.72 4.42 9.95
CA ALA A 159 26.21 4.90 8.66
C ALA A 159 25.17 4.79 7.52
N LEU A 160 24.22 3.84 7.62
CA LEU A 160 23.18 3.59 6.61
C LEU A 160 21.90 4.37 6.89
N THR A 161 21.56 4.56 8.15
CA THR A 161 20.25 5.07 8.60
C THR A 161 20.27 6.54 9.00
N ASP A 162 21.47 7.09 9.30
CA ASP A 162 21.70 8.38 9.98
C ASP A 162 21.12 8.43 11.41
N ILE A 163 20.78 7.30 12.00
CA ILE A 163 20.37 7.20 13.41
C ILE A 163 21.63 6.91 14.25
N PRO A 164 21.95 7.70 15.29
CA PRO A 164 23.12 7.48 16.12
C PRO A 164 23.14 6.08 16.74
N ALA A 165 24.29 5.41 16.72
CA ALA A 165 24.46 4.06 17.24
C ALA A 165 23.96 3.91 18.69
N GLN A 166 24.19 4.92 19.54
CA GLN A 166 23.70 4.93 20.91
C GLN A 166 22.16 4.87 20.97
N GLN A 167 21.44 5.61 20.11
CA GLN A 167 19.98 5.58 20.07
C GLN A 167 19.45 4.20 19.62
N ILE A 168 20.17 3.52 18.71
CA ILE A 168 19.84 2.16 18.31
C ILE A 168 19.96 1.19 19.48
N VAL A 169 21.06 1.27 20.24
CA VAL A 169 21.28 0.45 21.45
C VAL A 169 20.19 0.72 22.51
N GLU A 170 19.90 1.99 22.78
CA GLU A 170 18.88 2.39 23.75
C GLU A 170 17.48 1.87 23.34
N LEU A 171 17.11 1.99 22.06
CA LEU A 171 15.84 1.47 21.56
C LEU A 171 15.76 -0.07 21.68
N ALA A 172 16.83 -0.80 21.34
CA ALA A 172 16.85 -2.26 21.49
C ALA A 172 16.62 -2.70 22.94
N ARG A 173 17.28 -2.04 23.90
CA ARG A 173 17.11 -2.31 25.33
C ARG A 173 15.71 -1.95 25.83
N GLN A 174 15.13 -0.85 25.35
CA GLN A 174 13.73 -0.49 25.63
C GLN A 174 12.76 -1.54 25.12
N MET A 175 12.94 -2.00 23.87
CA MET A 175 12.09 -3.04 23.27
C MET A 175 12.15 -4.37 24.05
N ALA A 176 13.32 -4.73 24.55
CA ALA A 176 13.50 -5.95 25.36
C ALA A 176 12.88 -5.85 26.76
N SER A 177 12.88 -4.66 27.36
CA SER A 177 12.40 -4.43 28.73
C SER A 177 10.91 -4.14 28.84
N LYS A 178 10.24 -3.85 27.71
CA LYS A 178 8.83 -3.44 27.64
C LYS A 178 8.00 -4.39 26.81
N ARG A 179 6.70 -4.36 27.01
CA ARG A 179 5.74 -5.01 26.13
C ARG A 179 5.64 -4.20 24.84
N THR A 180 6.28 -4.71 23.78
CA THR A 180 6.55 -3.97 22.57
C THR A 180 5.73 -4.48 21.38
N MET A 181 4.99 -3.59 20.73
CA MET A 181 4.40 -3.81 19.39
C MET A 181 5.28 -3.17 18.32
N ILE A 182 5.66 -3.94 17.32
CA ILE A 182 6.42 -3.46 16.15
C ILE A 182 5.46 -3.39 14.96
N ASN A 183 5.21 -2.20 14.43
CA ASN A 183 4.40 -2.03 13.22
C ASN A 183 5.26 -1.69 12.02
N VAL A 184 4.96 -2.30 10.87
CA VAL A 184 5.53 -1.93 9.57
C VAL A 184 4.45 -1.38 8.63
N ALA A 185 4.67 -0.17 8.11
CA ALA A 185 3.75 0.44 7.16
C ALA A 185 3.87 -0.20 5.76
N TYR A 186 2.77 -0.21 4.99
CA TYR A 186 2.76 -0.76 3.63
C TYR A 186 3.72 -0.04 2.67
N SER A 187 4.09 1.21 2.95
CA SER A 187 5.02 1.97 2.11
C SER A 187 6.39 1.31 2.00
N LEU A 188 6.87 0.62 3.06
CA LEU A 188 8.21 0.06 3.10
C LEU A 188 8.41 -1.07 2.08
N GLN A 189 7.38 -1.84 1.76
CA GLN A 189 7.45 -2.88 0.74
C GLN A 189 7.42 -2.36 -0.71
N ARG A 190 7.05 -1.07 -0.91
CA ARG A 190 7.01 -0.44 -2.24
C ARG A 190 8.38 0.12 -2.67
N SER A 191 9.43 -0.61 -2.36
CA SER A 191 10.83 -0.29 -2.64
C SER A 191 11.54 -1.46 -3.29
N VAL A 192 12.68 -1.22 -3.90
CA VAL A 192 13.61 -2.30 -4.27
C VAL A 192 13.95 -3.08 -3.00
N HIS A 193 13.87 -4.40 -3.04
CA HIS A 193 13.99 -5.33 -1.91
C HIS A 193 12.92 -5.11 -0.82
N GLY A 194 11.70 -4.75 -1.22
CA GLY A 194 10.59 -4.44 -0.32
C GLY A 194 10.12 -5.60 0.57
N GLU A 195 10.53 -6.82 0.29
CA GLU A 195 10.30 -8.00 1.12
C GLU A 195 11.07 -7.94 2.44
N GLN A 196 12.29 -7.37 2.41
CA GLN A 196 13.24 -7.42 3.53
C GLN A 196 12.72 -6.75 4.82
N PRO A 197 12.14 -5.53 4.81
CA PRO A 197 11.63 -4.93 6.04
C PRO A 197 10.47 -5.72 6.65
N PHE A 198 9.65 -6.40 5.83
CA PHE A 198 8.55 -7.23 6.32
C PHE A 198 9.07 -8.50 6.99
N TRP A 199 10.03 -9.18 6.39
CA TRP A 199 10.68 -10.36 7.00
C TRP A 199 11.41 -9.98 8.28
N MET A 200 12.16 -8.88 8.27
CA MET A 200 12.85 -8.39 9.47
C MET A 200 11.91 -8.02 10.61
N THR A 201 10.73 -7.47 10.32
CA THR A 201 9.73 -7.16 11.36
C THR A 201 9.32 -8.42 12.11
N VAL A 202 9.01 -9.50 11.41
CA VAL A 202 8.66 -10.79 12.03
C VAL A 202 9.84 -11.38 12.79
N THR A 203 11.04 -11.32 12.20
CA THR A 203 12.28 -11.83 12.82
C THR A 203 12.60 -11.08 14.12
N LEU A 204 12.57 -9.74 14.11
CA LEU A 204 12.83 -8.92 15.28
C LEU A 204 11.80 -9.17 16.41
N ALA A 205 10.52 -9.29 16.06
CA ALA A 205 9.47 -9.63 17.02
C ALA A 205 9.64 -11.04 17.60
N ALA A 206 10.12 -12.00 16.79
CA ALA A 206 10.45 -13.35 17.27
C ALA A 206 11.63 -13.34 18.23
N LEU A 207 12.68 -12.56 17.97
CA LEU A 207 13.83 -12.41 18.88
C LEU A 207 13.41 -11.83 20.24
N LEU A 208 12.48 -10.88 20.27
CA LEU A 208 11.90 -10.37 21.52
C LEU A 208 11.06 -11.43 22.27
N GLY A 209 10.61 -12.49 21.58
CA GLY A 209 9.78 -13.54 22.14
C GLY A 209 8.37 -13.09 22.54
N GLN A 210 7.90 -12.00 21.97
CA GLN A 210 6.65 -11.36 22.40
C GLN A 210 5.46 -11.61 21.45
N ILE A 211 5.66 -12.33 20.33
CA ILE A 211 4.58 -12.71 19.41
C ILE A 211 3.55 -13.56 20.16
N GLY A 212 2.27 -13.22 20.02
CA GLY A 212 1.16 -13.89 20.68
C GLY A 212 0.91 -13.45 22.14
N LEU A 213 1.64 -12.47 22.65
CA LEU A 213 1.34 -11.84 23.94
C LEU A 213 0.38 -10.66 23.77
N PRO A 214 -0.53 -10.41 24.73
CA PRO A 214 -1.33 -9.20 24.75
C PRO A 214 -0.47 -7.94 24.67
N GLY A 215 -0.84 -6.97 23.83
CA GLY A 215 -0.15 -5.69 23.68
C GLY A 215 1.19 -5.72 22.95
N ALA A 216 1.61 -6.87 22.40
CA ALA A 216 2.95 -7.02 21.85
C ALA A 216 3.00 -7.86 20.57
N GLY A 217 4.20 -8.00 20.00
CA GLY A 217 4.48 -8.76 18.79
C GLY A 217 4.71 -7.88 17.59
N PHE A 218 4.08 -8.20 16.46
CA PHE A 218 4.20 -7.42 15.23
C PHE A 218 2.84 -7.05 14.63
N GLY A 219 2.84 -5.98 13.86
CA GLY A 219 1.71 -5.52 13.07
C GLY A 219 2.11 -5.17 11.64
N LEU A 220 1.24 -5.52 10.69
CA LEU A 220 1.43 -5.26 9.27
C LEU A 220 0.40 -4.23 8.84
N GLY A 221 0.76 -2.94 8.88
CA GLY A 221 -0.06 -1.87 8.36
C GLY A 221 -1.12 -1.28 9.29
N TYR A 222 -0.90 -1.27 10.60
CA TYR A 222 -1.66 -0.36 11.45
C TYR A 222 -1.56 1.07 10.91
N GLY A 223 -2.70 1.78 10.83
CA GLY A 223 -2.75 3.12 10.26
C GLY A 223 -2.67 3.20 8.73
N CYS A 224 -2.54 2.08 8.01
CA CYS A 224 -2.58 2.06 6.54
C CYS A 224 -4.02 2.01 6.00
N MET A 225 -4.92 1.41 6.76
CA MET A 225 -6.37 1.37 6.56
C MET A 225 -7.06 1.38 7.91
N ASN A 226 -8.31 1.83 7.96
CA ASN A 226 -9.03 1.96 9.23
C ASN A 226 -9.33 0.63 9.93
N ASN A 227 -9.52 -0.44 9.18
CA ASN A 227 -9.97 -1.73 9.71
C ASN A 227 -8.88 -2.54 10.45
N THR A 228 -7.59 -2.25 10.26
CA THR A 228 -6.50 -2.95 10.95
C THR A 228 -6.56 -2.66 12.45
N GLY A 229 -6.67 -3.71 13.27
CA GLY A 229 -6.79 -3.59 14.72
C GLY A 229 -8.20 -3.30 15.24
N SER A 230 -9.24 -3.30 14.39
CA SER A 230 -10.62 -3.02 14.81
C SER A 230 -11.21 -4.05 15.78
N GLY A 231 -10.66 -5.25 15.85
CA GLY A 231 -11.21 -6.34 16.68
C GLY A 231 -12.52 -6.95 16.15
N ARG A 232 -13.03 -6.46 15.04
CA ARG A 232 -14.28 -6.96 14.45
C ARG A 232 -14.03 -8.16 13.56
N LYS A 233 -14.94 -9.11 13.56
CA LYS A 233 -14.93 -10.20 12.58
C LYS A 233 -15.24 -9.63 11.21
N ALA A 234 -14.37 -9.89 10.23
CA ALA A 234 -14.64 -9.54 8.85
C ALA A 234 -15.94 -10.23 8.38
N PHE A 235 -16.89 -9.44 7.91
CA PHE A 235 -18.12 -9.90 7.29
C PHE A 235 -18.13 -9.47 5.83
N SER A 236 -18.13 -10.42 4.93
CA SER A 236 -18.21 -10.13 3.50
C SER A 236 -19.65 -9.75 3.14
N GLY A 237 -19.90 -8.43 2.98
CA GLY A 237 -21.19 -7.88 2.57
C GLY A 237 -21.65 -8.32 1.17
N PRO A 238 -22.58 -7.58 0.53
CA PRO A 238 -23.07 -7.86 -0.81
C PRO A 238 -21.93 -7.98 -1.82
N ARG A 239 -21.94 -9.03 -2.63
CA ARG A 239 -20.90 -9.30 -3.63
C ARG A 239 -21.45 -10.16 -4.77
N PHE A 240 -20.83 -10.01 -5.94
CA PHE A 240 -21.07 -10.88 -7.08
C PHE A 240 -20.22 -12.16 -6.99
N SER A 241 -20.73 -13.25 -7.56
CA SER A 241 -19.90 -14.39 -7.93
C SER A 241 -19.05 -14.01 -9.14
N GLN A 242 -17.74 -14.30 -9.07
CA GLN A 242 -16.82 -13.98 -10.16
C GLN A 242 -16.63 -15.12 -11.18
N GLY A 243 -17.21 -16.29 -10.93
CA GLY A 243 -16.99 -17.47 -11.76
C GLY A 243 -15.51 -17.89 -11.82
N SER A 244 -15.09 -18.51 -12.91
CA SER A 244 -13.72 -18.93 -13.14
C SER A 244 -13.18 -18.42 -14.47
N ASN A 245 -11.98 -17.82 -14.45
CA ASN A 245 -11.28 -17.44 -15.67
C ASN A 245 -10.59 -18.66 -16.28
N PRO A 246 -10.93 -19.09 -17.53
CA PRO A 246 -10.27 -20.21 -18.19
C PRO A 246 -8.82 -19.90 -18.57
N VAL A 247 -8.46 -18.63 -18.76
CA VAL A 247 -7.09 -18.22 -19.07
C VAL A 247 -6.26 -18.22 -17.78
N LYS A 248 -5.20 -19.01 -17.76
CA LYS A 248 -4.34 -19.18 -16.60
C LYS A 248 -3.14 -18.23 -16.58
N ALA A 249 -2.87 -17.55 -17.69
CA ALA A 249 -1.83 -16.53 -17.75
C ALA A 249 -2.19 -15.33 -16.87
N PHE A 250 -1.20 -14.83 -16.16
CA PHE A 250 -1.32 -13.64 -15.31
C PHE A 250 0.00 -12.87 -15.28
N ILE A 251 -0.04 -11.67 -14.75
CA ILE A 251 1.15 -10.87 -14.45
C ILE A 251 1.08 -10.33 -13.01
N PRO A 252 2.21 -10.04 -12.37
CA PRO A 252 2.25 -9.16 -11.22
C PRO A 252 1.71 -7.78 -11.65
N VAL A 253 0.80 -7.20 -10.87
CA VAL A 253 0.07 -5.98 -11.26
C VAL A 253 0.98 -4.81 -11.63
N ALA A 254 2.15 -4.71 -11.00
CA ALA A 254 3.12 -3.66 -11.28
C ALA A 254 3.98 -3.89 -12.54
N ARG A 255 3.70 -4.93 -13.34
CA ARG A 255 4.47 -5.31 -14.54
C ARG A 255 3.71 -5.11 -15.85
N VAL A 256 2.69 -4.25 -15.86
CA VAL A 256 1.90 -3.96 -17.07
C VAL A 256 2.78 -3.44 -18.21
N THR A 257 3.67 -2.50 -17.93
CA THR A 257 4.58 -1.93 -18.93
C THR A 257 5.53 -2.99 -19.50
N ASP A 258 6.09 -3.84 -18.63
CA ASP A 258 6.96 -4.95 -19.06
C ASP A 258 6.22 -5.92 -19.97
N MET A 259 4.99 -6.31 -19.61
CA MET A 259 4.16 -7.19 -20.42
C MET A 259 3.90 -6.60 -21.82
N LEU A 260 3.52 -5.32 -21.89
CA LEU A 260 3.17 -4.69 -23.15
C LEU A 260 4.38 -4.45 -24.07
N LEU A 261 5.55 -4.15 -23.49
CA LEU A 261 6.79 -3.89 -24.24
C LEU A 261 7.53 -5.17 -24.64
N ASN A 262 7.42 -6.23 -23.86
CA ASN A 262 8.24 -7.42 -23.99
C ASN A 262 7.42 -8.72 -24.08
N PRO A 263 6.44 -8.85 -24.99
CA PRO A 263 5.68 -10.09 -25.14
C PRO A 263 6.61 -11.25 -25.44
N GLY A 264 6.34 -12.42 -24.87
CA GLY A 264 7.17 -13.62 -25.02
C GLY A 264 8.42 -13.67 -24.13
N THR A 265 8.77 -12.59 -23.42
CA THR A 265 9.91 -12.59 -22.51
C THR A 265 9.57 -13.30 -21.20
N PRO A 266 10.47 -14.14 -20.66
CA PRO A 266 10.25 -14.80 -19.38
C PRO A 266 10.46 -13.84 -18.20
N PHE A 267 9.73 -14.10 -17.11
CA PHE A 267 9.92 -13.46 -15.81
C PHE A 267 9.78 -14.46 -14.67
N ASP A 268 10.47 -14.21 -13.58
CA ASP A 268 10.38 -15.04 -12.37
C ASP A 268 9.35 -14.44 -11.40
N TYR A 269 8.56 -15.29 -10.75
CA TYR A 269 7.60 -14.92 -9.75
C TYR A 269 7.31 -16.09 -8.82
N ASN A 270 7.49 -15.90 -7.51
CA ASN A 270 7.18 -16.87 -6.46
C ASN A 270 7.71 -18.29 -6.73
N GLY A 271 8.97 -18.38 -7.16
CA GLY A 271 9.67 -19.63 -7.46
C GLY A 271 9.27 -20.30 -8.78
N GLN A 272 8.50 -19.63 -9.61
CA GLN A 272 8.09 -20.12 -10.92
C GLN A 272 8.54 -19.16 -12.01
N ARG A 273 8.76 -19.72 -13.21
CA ARG A 273 9.08 -18.94 -14.40
C ARG A 273 7.86 -18.84 -15.29
N HIS A 274 7.45 -17.62 -15.58
CA HIS A 274 6.31 -17.28 -16.43
C HIS A 274 6.77 -16.57 -17.69
N THR A 275 5.84 -16.31 -18.62
CA THR A 275 6.11 -15.59 -19.88
C THR A 275 5.05 -14.52 -20.06
N TYR A 276 5.48 -13.31 -20.43
CA TYR A 276 4.56 -12.21 -20.72
C TYR A 276 3.71 -12.54 -21.97
N PRO A 277 2.37 -12.47 -21.86
CA PRO A 277 1.49 -12.68 -23.02
C PRO A 277 1.52 -11.49 -23.98
N ASP A 278 1.19 -11.74 -25.26
CA ASP A 278 1.02 -10.72 -26.28
C ASP A 278 -0.40 -10.16 -26.22
N ILE A 279 -0.58 -8.94 -25.71
CA ILE A 279 -1.88 -8.29 -25.50
C ILE A 279 -2.26 -7.44 -26.70
N LYS A 280 -3.43 -7.72 -27.29
CA LYS A 280 -4.00 -6.96 -28.42
C LYS A 280 -5.10 -5.98 -28.00
N LEU A 281 -5.84 -6.33 -26.94
CA LEU A 281 -6.95 -5.52 -26.44
C LEU A 281 -6.74 -5.26 -24.95
N VAL A 282 -6.80 -4.00 -24.55
CA VAL A 282 -6.95 -3.57 -23.17
C VAL A 282 -8.38 -3.10 -22.96
N TYR A 283 -9.08 -3.74 -22.03
CA TYR A 283 -10.42 -3.33 -21.61
C TYR A 283 -10.36 -2.92 -20.14
N TRP A 284 -10.53 -1.63 -19.87
CA TRP A 284 -10.31 -1.07 -18.55
C TRP A 284 -11.59 -0.45 -17.99
N ALA A 285 -12.14 -1.09 -16.95
CA ALA A 285 -13.30 -0.59 -16.21
C ALA A 285 -12.91 -0.41 -14.75
N GLY A 286 -12.91 0.84 -14.27
CA GLY A 286 -12.48 1.23 -12.93
C GLY A 286 -10.97 1.33 -12.74
N GLY A 287 -10.52 2.30 -11.94
CA GLY A 287 -9.11 2.60 -11.72
C GLY A 287 -8.47 3.45 -12.81
N ASN A 288 -7.24 3.89 -12.58
CA ASN A 288 -6.51 4.77 -13.49
C ASN A 288 -5.02 4.40 -13.50
N ILE A 289 -4.56 3.78 -14.59
CA ILE A 289 -3.18 3.31 -14.71
C ILE A 289 -2.17 4.47 -14.70
N PHE A 290 -2.51 5.64 -15.26
CA PHE A 290 -1.66 6.84 -15.23
C PHE A 290 -1.50 7.45 -13.83
N HIS A 291 -2.24 6.92 -12.85
CA HIS A 291 -2.04 7.21 -11.45
C HIS A 291 -1.23 6.15 -10.72
N HIS A 292 -1.49 4.87 -10.99
CA HIS A 292 -0.90 3.77 -10.23
C HIS A 292 0.48 3.36 -10.70
N HIS A 293 0.75 3.44 -12.01
CA HIS A 293 1.94 2.89 -12.61
C HIS A 293 3.12 3.85 -12.52
N GLN A 294 4.32 3.29 -12.40
CA GLN A 294 5.58 4.01 -12.35
C GLN A 294 6.07 4.32 -13.77
N ASP A 295 7.01 5.25 -13.91
CA ASP A 295 7.64 5.66 -15.17
C ASP A 295 6.61 5.88 -16.28
N LEU A 296 5.81 6.94 -16.15
CA LEU A 296 4.75 7.24 -17.12
C LEU A 296 5.27 7.47 -18.53
N ASN A 297 6.54 7.86 -18.70
CA ASN A 297 7.15 7.98 -20.02
C ASN A 297 7.34 6.61 -20.69
N ARG A 298 7.70 5.60 -19.91
CA ARG A 298 7.77 4.22 -20.36
C ARG A 298 6.37 3.63 -20.58
N LEU A 299 5.40 4.00 -19.72
CA LEU A 299 4.01 3.61 -19.89
C LEU A 299 3.40 4.16 -21.20
N LEU A 300 3.69 5.43 -21.54
CA LEU A 300 3.22 6.02 -22.82
C LEU A 300 3.67 5.22 -24.03
N GLU A 301 4.92 4.72 -24.03
CA GLU A 301 5.42 3.84 -25.10
C GLU A 301 4.69 2.50 -25.10
N ALA A 302 4.51 1.90 -23.91
CA ALA A 302 3.81 0.62 -23.76
C ALA A 302 2.35 0.70 -24.18
N TRP A 303 1.69 1.81 -23.87
CA TRP A 303 0.27 2.04 -24.14
C TRP A 303 -0.06 2.13 -25.63
N GLN A 304 0.93 2.30 -26.49
CA GLN A 304 0.79 2.27 -27.96
C GLN A 304 0.89 0.87 -28.56
N ARG A 305 1.15 -0.18 -27.77
CA ARG A 305 1.33 -1.56 -28.25
C ARG A 305 0.04 -2.31 -28.50
N PRO A 306 -1.00 -2.22 -27.65
CA PRO A 306 -2.30 -2.82 -27.92
C PRO A 306 -2.92 -2.23 -29.19
N GLN A 307 -3.66 -3.06 -29.91
CA GLN A 307 -4.39 -2.61 -31.10
C GLN A 307 -5.61 -1.75 -30.75
N THR A 308 -6.18 -1.98 -29.56
CA THR A 308 -7.38 -1.28 -29.09
C THR A 308 -7.34 -1.14 -27.58
N ILE A 309 -7.68 0.05 -27.10
CA ILE A 309 -7.85 0.37 -25.69
C ILE A 309 -9.26 0.90 -25.47
N ILE A 310 -10.05 0.19 -24.69
CA ILE A 310 -11.41 0.56 -24.29
C ILE A 310 -11.40 0.92 -22.80
N VAL A 311 -12.01 2.05 -22.44
CA VAL A 311 -12.06 2.54 -21.07
C VAL A 311 -13.48 2.93 -20.68
N HIS A 312 -13.95 2.47 -19.52
CA HIS A 312 -15.10 3.05 -18.84
C HIS A 312 -14.61 4.18 -17.93
N GLU A 313 -15.12 5.39 -18.12
CA GLU A 313 -14.66 6.50 -17.30
C GLU A 313 -15.77 7.55 -17.10
N GLN A 314 -15.76 8.17 -15.94
CA GLN A 314 -16.73 9.19 -15.53
C GLN A 314 -16.27 10.61 -15.89
N PHE A 315 -14.97 10.79 -16.04
CA PHE A 315 -14.32 12.08 -16.27
C PHE A 315 -13.21 11.95 -17.32
N TRP A 316 -12.80 13.07 -17.91
CA TRP A 316 -11.67 13.11 -18.83
C TRP A 316 -10.33 12.99 -18.05
N THR A 317 -10.13 11.85 -17.42
CA THR A 317 -8.85 11.49 -16.81
C THR A 317 -7.76 11.31 -17.85
N ALA A 318 -6.49 11.21 -17.41
CA ALA A 318 -5.40 10.90 -18.33
C ALA A 318 -5.66 9.57 -19.07
N GLN A 319 -6.16 8.54 -18.39
CA GLN A 319 -6.47 7.25 -19.00
C GLN A 319 -7.51 7.36 -20.11
N ALA A 320 -8.59 8.11 -19.88
CA ALA A 320 -9.61 8.37 -20.91
C ALA A 320 -9.02 9.12 -22.11
N LYS A 321 -8.12 10.09 -21.87
CA LYS A 321 -7.46 10.88 -22.92
C LYS A 321 -6.49 10.07 -23.80
N TYR A 322 -6.07 8.89 -23.35
CA TYR A 322 -5.16 7.98 -24.04
C TYR A 322 -5.82 6.67 -24.46
N ALA A 323 -7.16 6.59 -24.47
CA ALA A 323 -7.93 5.46 -24.95
C ALA A 323 -8.41 5.67 -26.39
N ASP A 324 -8.63 4.58 -27.13
CA ASP A 324 -9.24 4.61 -28.47
C ASP A 324 -10.76 4.73 -28.38
N ILE A 325 -11.35 4.08 -27.36
CA ILE A 325 -12.80 4.09 -27.13
C ILE A 325 -13.06 4.43 -25.67
N VAL A 326 -13.81 5.49 -25.42
CA VAL A 326 -14.27 5.88 -24.09
C VAL A 326 -15.77 5.64 -23.99
N LEU A 327 -16.17 4.81 -23.05
CA LEU A 327 -17.56 4.54 -22.72
C LEU A 327 -17.89 5.34 -21.44
N PRO A 328 -18.75 6.38 -21.53
CA PRO A 328 -19.05 7.23 -20.39
C PRO A 328 -19.82 6.43 -19.34
N ALA A 329 -19.24 6.32 -18.16
CA ALA A 329 -19.80 5.59 -17.01
C ALA A 329 -20.47 6.53 -16.01
N THR A 330 -21.53 6.08 -15.35
CA THR A 330 -22.20 6.83 -14.29
C THR A 330 -21.36 6.91 -13.02
N THR A 331 -21.47 8.02 -12.31
CA THR A 331 -21.02 8.14 -10.91
C THR A 331 -21.98 7.41 -9.98
N ALA A 332 -21.60 7.24 -8.70
CA ALA A 332 -22.46 6.66 -7.68
C ALA A 332 -23.75 7.47 -7.41
N LEU A 333 -23.78 8.76 -7.77
CA LEU A 333 -24.98 9.60 -7.63
C LEU A 333 -26.03 9.35 -8.72
N GLU A 334 -25.62 8.77 -9.84
CA GLU A 334 -26.41 8.61 -11.05
C GLU A 334 -27.03 7.21 -11.18
N ARG A 335 -26.81 6.32 -10.20
CA ARG A 335 -27.35 4.95 -10.19
C ARG A 335 -27.67 4.49 -8.78
N ASN A 336 -28.45 3.43 -8.68
CA ASN A 336 -28.61 2.66 -7.45
C ASN A 336 -27.42 1.75 -7.20
N ASP A 337 -26.97 1.66 -5.95
CA ASP A 337 -25.85 0.79 -5.56
C ASP A 337 -25.92 0.44 -4.06
N ILE A 338 -25.01 -0.41 -3.57
CA ILE A 338 -24.82 -0.70 -2.16
C ILE A 338 -23.39 -0.40 -1.77
N GLY A 339 -23.19 0.50 -0.80
CA GLY A 339 -21.88 0.78 -0.21
C GLY A 339 -21.68 -0.04 1.06
N SER A 340 -20.58 -0.79 1.16
CA SER A 340 -20.21 -1.52 2.37
C SER A 340 -18.72 -1.84 2.40
N SER A 341 -18.18 -2.09 3.60
CA SER A 341 -16.84 -2.61 3.80
C SER A 341 -16.89 -3.87 4.65
N ALA A 342 -15.96 -4.79 4.39
CA ALA A 342 -15.93 -6.09 5.08
C ALA A 342 -15.67 -5.98 6.59
N SER A 343 -15.08 -4.87 7.04
CA SER A 343 -14.64 -4.70 8.44
C SER A 343 -15.26 -3.50 9.13
N ASP A 344 -16.02 -2.69 8.41
CA ASP A 344 -16.75 -1.55 8.97
C ASP A 344 -18.19 -1.93 9.26
N ARG A 345 -18.80 -1.22 10.19
CA ARG A 345 -20.17 -1.52 10.64
C ARG A 345 -21.26 -0.87 9.81
N PHE A 346 -20.92 -0.15 8.75
CA PHE A 346 -21.91 0.56 7.94
C PHE A 346 -22.20 -0.17 6.62
N MET A 347 -23.48 -0.21 6.26
CA MET A 347 -23.95 -0.56 4.93
C MET A 347 -24.92 0.53 4.47
N ILE A 348 -24.74 1.03 3.25
CA ILE A 348 -25.46 2.19 2.75
C ILE A 348 -26.24 1.78 1.50
N ALA A 349 -27.56 2.04 1.49
CA ALA A 349 -28.36 2.00 0.27
C ALA A 349 -28.10 3.28 -0.51
N MET A 350 -27.22 3.19 -1.51
CA MET A 350 -26.83 4.31 -2.35
C MET A 350 -27.90 4.51 -3.44
N GLN A 351 -28.98 5.21 -3.07
CA GLN A 351 -30.08 5.49 -3.98
C GLN A 351 -29.65 6.54 -5.01
N GLN A 352 -30.08 6.36 -6.24
CA GLN A 352 -29.88 7.32 -7.32
C GLN A 352 -30.39 8.71 -6.92
N ALA A 353 -29.53 9.71 -6.95
CA ALA A 353 -29.81 11.07 -6.54
C ALA A 353 -30.06 12.01 -7.72
N ILE A 354 -29.49 11.73 -8.89
CA ILE A 354 -29.63 12.49 -10.11
C ILE A 354 -29.76 11.55 -11.33
N GLU A 355 -30.36 12.04 -12.40
CA GLU A 355 -30.37 11.34 -13.68
C GLU A 355 -28.95 11.24 -14.25
N PRO A 356 -28.64 10.18 -15.04
CA PRO A 356 -27.37 10.07 -15.73
C PRO A 356 -27.05 11.29 -16.60
N VAL A 357 -25.83 11.81 -16.49
CA VAL A 357 -25.39 12.99 -17.24
C VAL A 357 -25.06 12.60 -18.68
N GLY A 358 -25.69 13.27 -19.65
CA GLY A 358 -25.45 13.03 -21.07
C GLY A 358 -25.83 11.62 -21.48
N GLU A 359 -24.91 10.89 -22.10
CA GLU A 359 -25.11 9.51 -22.56
C GLU A 359 -24.47 8.46 -21.61
N SER A 360 -24.13 8.85 -20.36
CA SER A 360 -23.50 7.94 -19.43
C SER A 360 -24.44 6.78 -19.04
N ARG A 361 -23.86 5.60 -18.86
CA ARG A 361 -24.54 4.37 -18.45
C ARG A 361 -23.76 3.72 -17.31
N ASP A 362 -24.45 3.00 -16.44
CA ASP A 362 -23.75 2.20 -15.45
C ASP A 362 -22.96 1.05 -16.08
N ASP A 363 -21.91 0.62 -15.42
CA ASP A 363 -21.04 -0.45 -15.92
C ASP A 363 -21.80 -1.74 -16.21
N TYR A 364 -22.83 -2.06 -15.43
CA TYR A 364 -23.66 -3.23 -15.66
C TYR A 364 -24.44 -3.13 -16.98
N ALA A 365 -25.03 -1.98 -17.28
CA ALA A 365 -25.72 -1.73 -18.54
C ALA A 365 -24.76 -1.78 -19.74
N ILE A 366 -23.54 -1.22 -19.60
CA ILE A 366 -22.52 -1.28 -20.65
C ILE A 366 -22.13 -2.73 -20.92
N PHE A 367 -21.77 -3.51 -19.90
CA PHE A 367 -21.40 -4.91 -20.07
C PHE A 367 -22.56 -5.79 -20.55
N SER A 368 -23.78 -5.52 -20.09
CA SER A 368 -24.99 -6.23 -20.59
C SER A 368 -25.19 -6.01 -22.09
N GLY A 369 -25.01 -4.77 -22.56
CA GLY A 369 -25.10 -4.45 -24.00
C GLY A 369 -23.99 -5.11 -24.84
N VAL A 370 -22.79 -5.28 -24.27
CA VAL A 370 -21.71 -6.07 -24.90
C VAL A 370 -22.08 -7.56 -24.94
N ALA A 371 -22.56 -8.10 -23.82
CA ALA A 371 -22.96 -9.51 -23.71
C ALA A 371 -24.11 -9.86 -24.68
N GLU A 372 -25.07 -8.96 -24.87
CA GLU A 372 -26.15 -9.11 -25.85
C GLU A 372 -25.60 -9.27 -27.26
N ARG A 373 -24.69 -8.38 -27.68
CA ARG A 373 -24.06 -8.44 -29.01
C ARG A 373 -23.19 -9.66 -29.22
N MET A 374 -22.65 -10.21 -28.13
CA MET A 374 -21.89 -11.47 -28.13
C MET A 374 -22.79 -12.71 -28.05
N GLY A 375 -24.10 -12.57 -27.86
CA GLY A 375 -25.06 -13.69 -27.75
C GLY A 375 -24.97 -14.43 -26.41
N VAL A 376 -24.47 -13.79 -25.36
CA VAL A 376 -24.29 -14.39 -24.03
C VAL A 376 -25.00 -13.61 -22.91
N ALA A 377 -25.98 -12.78 -23.26
CA ALA A 377 -26.71 -11.91 -22.34
C ALA A 377 -27.34 -12.68 -21.17
N GLU A 378 -28.05 -13.79 -21.45
CA GLU A 378 -28.70 -14.59 -20.41
C GLU A 378 -27.68 -15.17 -19.42
N THR A 379 -26.53 -15.63 -19.90
CA THR A 379 -25.45 -16.16 -19.05
C THR A 379 -24.83 -15.05 -18.18
N PHE A 380 -24.73 -13.84 -18.72
CA PHE A 380 -24.15 -12.71 -18.00
C PHE A 380 -25.11 -12.09 -16.98
N THR A 381 -26.37 -11.87 -17.38
CA THR A 381 -27.36 -11.19 -16.56
C THR A 381 -28.14 -12.16 -15.62
N GLU A 382 -28.18 -13.45 -15.95
CA GLU A 382 -29.06 -14.44 -15.31
C GLU A 382 -30.53 -13.97 -15.30
N GLY A 383 -30.95 -13.21 -16.31
CA GLY A 383 -32.27 -12.63 -16.42
C GLY A 383 -32.59 -11.50 -15.43
N ARG A 384 -31.59 -10.94 -14.74
CA ARG A 384 -31.74 -9.88 -13.75
C ARG A 384 -31.35 -8.52 -14.34
N ASP A 385 -32.12 -7.49 -14.00
CA ASP A 385 -31.71 -6.10 -14.12
C ASP A 385 -30.87 -5.65 -12.91
N ALA A 386 -30.38 -4.41 -12.93
CA ALA A 386 -29.54 -3.87 -11.85
C ALA A 386 -30.24 -3.93 -10.47
N GLN A 387 -31.53 -3.60 -10.39
CA GLN A 387 -32.29 -3.61 -9.14
C GLN A 387 -32.51 -5.03 -8.61
N ALA A 388 -32.78 -5.98 -9.50
CA ALA A 388 -32.90 -7.40 -9.12
C ALA A 388 -31.55 -7.95 -8.62
N TRP A 389 -30.43 -7.53 -9.21
CA TRP A 389 -29.09 -7.87 -8.72
C TRP A 389 -28.80 -7.30 -7.33
N LEU A 390 -29.12 -6.03 -7.08
CA LEU A 390 -28.92 -5.42 -5.74
C LEU A 390 -29.69 -6.19 -4.66
N ARG A 391 -30.94 -6.55 -4.96
CA ARG A 391 -31.75 -7.37 -4.05
C ARG A 391 -31.14 -8.75 -3.84
N PHE A 392 -30.74 -9.42 -4.89
CA PHE A 392 -30.17 -10.76 -4.83
C PHE A 392 -28.87 -10.81 -4.01
N ILE A 393 -27.90 -9.92 -4.28
CA ILE A 393 -26.62 -9.91 -3.55
C ILE A 393 -26.79 -9.47 -2.09
N TYR A 394 -27.76 -8.62 -1.80
CA TYR A 394 -28.10 -8.25 -0.43
C TYR A 394 -28.70 -9.43 0.33
N ASP A 395 -29.70 -10.12 -0.24
CA ASP A 395 -30.37 -11.25 0.40
C ASP A 395 -29.40 -12.43 0.61
N ASP A 396 -28.50 -12.70 -0.34
CA ASP A 396 -27.40 -13.66 -0.18
C ASP A 396 -26.47 -13.26 0.98
N SER A 397 -26.14 -11.96 1.07
CA SER A 397 -25.36 -11.41 2.16
C SER A 397 -26.07 -11.54 3.51
N ARG A 398 -27.39 -11.29 3.56
CA ARG A 398 -28.22 -11.44 4.75
C ARG A 398 -28.22 -12.88 5.27
N GLN A 399 -28.36 -13.86 4.38
CA GLN A 399 -28.28 -15.29 4.76
C GLN A 399 -26.91 -15.67 5.31
N ARG A 400 -25.81 -15.15 4.69
CA ARG A 400 -24.46 -15.38 5.21
C ARG A 400 -24.23 -14.72 6.57
N ALA A 401 -24.80 -13.54 6.81
CA ALA A 401 -24.69 -12.81 8.08
C ALA A 401 -25.21 -13.63 9.27
N GLU A 402 -26.26 -14.44 9.08
CA GLU A 402 -26.82 -15.31 10.12
C GLU A 402 -25.78 -16.30 10.67
N SER A 403 -24.84 -16.78 9.82
CA SER A 403 -23.75 -17.66 10.25
C SER A 403 -22.71 -16.96 11.12
N PHE A 404 -22.68 -15.64 11.12
CA PHE A 404 -21.84 -14.79 11.97
C PHE A 404 -22.58 -14.29 13.22
N GLY A 405 -23.85 -14.71 13.41
CA GLY A 405 -24.71 -14.22 14.48
C GLY A 405 -25.22 -12.78 14.26
N ILE A 406 -25.20 -12.31 13.01
CA ILE A 406 -25.61 -10.96 12.62
C ILE A 406 -26.99 -11.04 11.96
N ALA A 407 -27.95 -10.29 12.50
CA ALA A 407 -29.29 -10.17 11.93
C ALA A 407 -29.37 -8.89 11.06
N LEU A 408 -29.56 -9.05 9.76
CA LEU A 408 -29.81 -7.94 8.84
C LEU A 408 -31.30 -7.84 8.50
N PRO A 409 -31.88 -6.63 8.33
CA PRO A 409 -33.26 -6.44 7.93
C PRO A 409 -33.50 -7.00 6.51
N VAL A 410 -34.78 -7.12 6.11
CA VAL A 410 -35.12 -7.44 4.72
C VAL A 410 -34.74 -6.28 3.79
N PHE A 411 -34.48 -6.60 2.52
CA PHE A 411 -33.98 -5.62 1.53
C PHE A 411 -34.84 -4.34 1.47
N ASP A 412 -36.17 -4.45 1.44
CA ASP A 412 -37.05 -3.28 1.30
C ASP A 412 -37.01 -2.36 2.54
N GLN A 413 -36.72 -2.89 3.71
CA GLN A 413 -36.51 -2.09 4.91
C GLN A 413 -35.16 -1.39 4.85
N PHE A 414 -34.07 -2.13 4.57
CA PHE A 414 -32.72 -1.56 4.38
C PHE A 414 -32.71 -0.44 3.33
N TRP A 415 -33.35 -0.71 2.19
CA TRP A 415 -33.40 0.24 1.08
C TRP A 415 -34.13 1.54 1.43
N ARG A 416 -35.24 1.42 2.17
CA ARG A 416 -36.01 2.56 2.66
C ARG A 416 -35.28 3.36 3.74
N ASP A 417 -34.61 2.66 4.67
CA ASP A 417 -33.94 3.27 5.80
C ASP A 417 -32.63 3.96 5.38
N GLY A 418 -32.02 3.54 4.26
CA GLY A 418 -30.87 4.17 3.63
C GLY A 418 -29.52 3.83 4.26
N LEU A 419 -29.45 3.74 5.59
CA LEU A 419 -28.24 3.42 6.35
C LEU A 419 -28.52 2.27 7.30
N LEU A 420 -27.67 1.27 7.30
CA LEU A 420 -27.65 0.19 8.27
C LEU A 420 -26.36 0.21 9.06
N GLU A 421 -26.47 0.31 10.37
CA GLU A 421 -25.34 0.09 11.29
C GLU A 421 -25.39 -1.35 11.78
N ILE A 422 -24.34 -2.12 11.53
CA ILE A 422 -24.24 -3.53 11.87
C ILE A 422 -23.56 -3.63 13.24
N ASP A 423 -24.24 -4.26 14.19
CA ASP A 423 -23.66 -4.55 15.50
C ASP A 423 -22.77 -5.79 15.41
N PHE A 424 -21.47 -5.54 15.20
CA PHE A 424 -20.47 -6.61 15.20
C PHE A 424 -20.01 -6.89 16.62
N PRO A 425 -19.94 -8.19 17.03
CA PRO A 425 -19.27 -8.53 18.27
C PRO A 425 -17.78 -8.09 18.19
N GLU A 426 -17.37 -7.25 19.09
CA GLU A 426 -15.96 -6.89 19.23
C GLU A 426 -15.22 -8.05 19.91
N ALA A 427 -14.14 -8.50 19.29
CA ALA A 427 -13.24 -9.49 19.87
C ALA A 427 -11.96 -8.81 20.34
N ASP A 428 -11.49 -9.19 21.51
CA ASP A 428 -10.17 -8.80 22.01
C ASP A 428 -9.10 -9.71 21.40
N ASN A 429 -8.76 -9.41 20.13
CA ASN A 429 -7.84 -10.23 19.37
C ASN A 429 -6.39 -10.01 19.82
N VAL A 430 -5.63 -11.10 19.90
CA VAL A 430 -4.16 -11.11 20.01
C VAL A 430 -3.62 -11.95 18.86
N LEU A 431 -2.83 -11.33 17.98
CA LEU A 431 -2.27 -11.99 16.81
C LEU A 431 -1.41 -13.19 17.22
N LEU A 432 -1.68 -14.36 16.63
CA LEU A 432 -0.95 -15.62 16.85
C LEU A 432 -1.01 -16.15 18.31
N LYS A 433 -2.04 -15.77 19.09
CA LYS A 433 -2.19 -16.27 20.46
C LYS A 433 -2.29 -17.80 20.52
N ALA A 434 -3.15 -18.40 19.72
CA ALA A 434 -3.32 -19.86 19.70
C ALA A 434 -2.02 -20.60 19.34
N PHE A 435 -1.27 -20.09 18.37
CA PHE A 435 0.06 -20.62 18.01
C PHE A 435 1.04 -20.52 19.20
N ARG A 436 1.02 -19.38 19.93
CA ARG A 436 1.88 -19.21 21.12
C ARG A 436 1.50 -20.17 22.24
N ASP A 437 0.22 -20.33 22.49
CA ASP A 437 -0.27 -21.19 23.57
C ASP A 437 0.11 -22.66 23.31
N ASP A 438 -0.10 -23.14 22.10
CA ASP A 438 0.27 -24.49 21.67
C ASP A 438 0.61 -24.56 20.16
N PRO A 439 1.88 -24.45 19.80
CA PRO A 439 2.28 -24.44 18.39
C PRO A 439 2.17 -25.81 17.71
N ASP A 440 2.01 -26.89 18.46
CA ASP A 440 1.87 -28.24 17.91
C ASP A 440 0.41 -28.54 17.52
N THR A 441 -0.54 -28.04 18.32
CA THR A 441 -1.98 -28.12 18.03
C THR A 441 -2.45 -27.02 17.06
N HIS A 442 -1.80 -25.86 17.07
CA HIS A 442 -2.10 -24.70 16.22
C HIS A 442 -0.88 -24.27 15.39
N PRO A 443 -0.35 -25.14 14.53
CA PRO A 443 0.81 -24.82 13.70
C PRO A 443 0.48 -23.70 12.71
N LEU A 444 1.51 -22.95 12.31
CA LEU A 444 1.38 -21.99 11.22
C LEU A 444 1.25 -22.70 9.86
N PRO A 445 0.61 -22.07 8.86
CA PRO A 445 0.49 -22.62 7.52
C PRO A 445 1.80 -22.43 6.72
N THR A 446 2.94 -22.71 7.35
CA THR A 446 4.30 -22.70 6.76
C THR A 446 4.80 -24.14 6.63
N PRO A 447 5.82 -24.42 5.79
CA PRO A 447 6.35 -25.76 5.65
C PRO A 447 6.79 -26.42 6.96
N SER A 448 7.32 -25.65 7.90
CA SER A 448 7.77 -26.14 9.21
C SER A 448 6.67 -26.16 10.29
N GLY A 449 5.53 -25.55 10.04
CA GLY A 449 4.52 -25.26 11.07
C GLY A 449 4.97 -24.18 12.06
N ARG A 450 6.09 -23.51 11.84
CA ARG A 450 6.74 -22.51 12.69
C ARG A 450 6.97 -21.21 11.93
N ILE A 451 7.46 -20.18 12.62
CA ILE A 451 7.95 -18.94 12.00
C ILE A 451 9.28 -19.27 11.29
N GLU A 452 9.35 -18.99 9.99
CA GLU A 452 10.57 -19.26 9.21
C GLU A 452 11.46 -18.01 9.18
N ILE A 453 12.43 -17.91 10.12
CA ILE A 453 13.52 -16.94 10.06
C ILE A 453 14.42 -17.26 8.87
N PHE A 454 14.66 -18.55 8.58
CA PHE A 454 15.20 -19.03 7.33
C PHE A 454 14.15 -19.90 6.64
N SER A 455 13.83 -19.57 5.38
CA SER A 455 12.91 -20.36 4.55
C SER A 455 13.69 -21.17 3.54
N GLU A 456 13.75 -22.49 3.73
CA GLU A 456 14.36 -23.43 2.76
C GLU A 456 13.67 -23.33 1.39
N ARG A 457 12.37 -23.00 1.38
CA ARG A 457 11.61 -22.86 0.15
C ARG A 457 12.07 -21.65 -0.66
N ILE A 458 12.22 -20.46 -0.05
CA ILE A 458 12.74 -19.28 -0.73
C ILE A 458 14.20 -19.48 -1.14
N ALA A 459 15.03 -20.05 -0.26
CA ALA A 459 16.42 -20.41 -0.59
C ALA A 459 16.51 -21.31 -1.82
N GLY A 460 15.59 -22.27 -1.94
CA GLY A 460 15.51 -23.20 -3.07
C GLY A 460 15.15 -22.55 -4.40
N PHE A 461 14.60 -21.31 -4.42
CA PHE A 461 14.34 -20.57 -5.65
C PHE A 461 15.63 -20.00 -6.28
N GLY A 462 16.69 -19.83 -5.50
CA GLY A 462 17.98 -19.34 -5.98
C GLY A 462 18.01 -17.85 -6.35
N TYR A 463 17.09 -17.05 -5.84
CA TYR A 463 17.02 -15.61 -6.13
C TYR A 463 18.07 -14.82 -5.33
N ALA A 464 19.00 -14.20 -6.03
CA ALA A 464 20.04 -13.38 -5.39
C ALA A 464 19.47 -12.12 -4.71
N ASP A 465 18.34 -11.60 -5.20
CA ASP A 465 17.65 -10.40 -4.72
C ASP A 465 16.60 -10.69 -3.63
N CYS A 466 16.38 -11.96 -3.29
CA CYS A 466 15.58 -12.41 -2.14
C CYS A 466 16.03 -13.80 -1.67
N PRO A 467 17.13 -13.89 -0.90
CA PRO A 467 17.65 -15.17 -0.40
C PRO A 467 16.80 -15.75 0.74
N GLY A 468 17.26 -16.87 1.32
CA GLY A 468 16.47 -17.67 2.27
C GLY A 468 16.24 -17.09 3.65
N HIS A 469 16.81 -15.95 4.00
CA HIS A 469 16.57 -15.22 5.25
C HIS A 469 16.65 -13.70 5.01
N PRO A 470 16.24 -12.85 5.96
CA PRO A 470 16.44 -11.43 5.84
C PRO A 470 17.91 -11.06 5.63
N VAL A 471 18.17 -10.22 4.63
CA VAL A 471 19.53 -9.73 4.33
C VAL A 471 19.49 -8.23 4.05
N TRP A 472 20.63 -7.59 4.26
CA TRP A 472 20.86 -6.27 3.69
C TRP A 472 21.39 -6.43 2.27
N LEU A 473 20.68 -5.85 1.33
CA LEU A 473 21.08 -5.80 -0.07
C LEU A 473 21.37 -4.34 -0.42
N ASP A 474 22.58 -4.09 -0.90
CA ASP A 474 22.97 -2.75 -1.30
C ASP A 474 22.08 -2.25 -2.43
N LYS A 475 21.59 -1.03 -2.27
CA LYS A 475 20.84 -0.36 -3.29
C LYS A 475 21.79 0.36 -4.23
N PRO A 476 21.45 0.52 -5.53
CA PRO A 476 22.21 1.37 -6.42
C PRO A 476 22.43 2.75 -5.80
N ALA A 477 23.64 3.26 -5.88
CA ALA A 477 23.94 4.62 -5.41
C ALA A 477 22.96 5.61 -6.06
N PRO A 478 22.37 6.54 -5.28
CA PRO A 478 21.46 7.52 -5.84
C PRO A 478 22.19 8.42 -6.83
N ALA A 479 21.61 8.57 -8.03
CA ALA A 479 22.18 9.44 -9.07
C ALA A 479 21.98 10.93 -8.78
N PHE A 480 21.05 11.25 -7.87
CA PHE A 480 20.67 12.62 -7.51
C PHE A 480 20.62 12.79 -5.98
N ALA A 481 20.73 14.04 -5.53
CA ALA A 481 20.99 14.38 -4.13
C ALA A 481 19.80 14.12 -3.17
N LEU A 482 18.57 14.19 -3.68
CA LEU A 482 17.37 14.10 -2.85
C LEU A 482 16.63 12.78 -3.09
N HIS A 483 16.16 12.16 -2.01
CA HIS A 483 15.26 11.01 -2.08
C HIS A 483 13.80 11.47 -2.22
N LEU A 484 13.07 10.94 -3.20
CA LEU A 484 11.67 11.25 -3.41
C LEU A 484 10.78 10.22 -2.70
N LEU A 485 9.89 10.70 -1.84
CA LEU A 485 8.78 9.94 -1.29
C LEU A 485 7.48 10.34 -2.01
N SER A 486 6.74 9.33 -2.49
CA SER A 486 5.44 9.50 -3.10
C SER A 486 4.40 8.76 -2.26
N ASN A 487 3.67 9.48 -1.43
CA ASN A 487 2.69 8.94 -0.50
C ASN A 487 1.24 9.24 -0.91
N GLN A 488 0.26 8.76 -0.12
CA GLN A 488 -1.15 9.06 -0.36
C GLN A 488 -1.46 10.52 -0.04
N PRO A 489 -2.33 11.18 -0.82
CA PRO A 489 -2.77 12.55 -0.55
C PRO A 489 -3.66 12.62 0.70
N ARG A 490 -3.74 13.82 1.28
CA ARG A 490 -4.64 14.11 2.41
C ARG A 490 -6.06 14.47 1.95
N THR A 491 -6.19 15.07 0.79
CA THR A 491 -7.41 15.76 0.33
C THR A 491 -8.27 14.91 -0.60
N ARG A 492 -7.84 13.70 -0.92
CA ARG A 492 -8.52 12.78 -1.85
C ARG A 492 -8.03 11.35 -1.64
N LEU A 493 -8.74 10.39 -2.20
CA LEU A 493 -8.27 9.00 -2.28
C LEU A 493 -7.61 8.77 -3.65
N HIS A 494 -6.31 8.49 -3.66
CA HIS A 494 -5.54 8.31 -4.90
C HIS A 494 -5.69 9.52 -5.85
N SER A 495 -6.25 9.30 -7.06
CA SER A 495 -6.56 10.35 -8.03
C SER A 495 -8.05 10.73 -8.08
N GLN A 496 -8.88 10.09 -7.24
CA GLN A 496 -10.31 10.37 -7.20
C GLN A 496 -10.56 11.80 -6.74
N TYR A 497 -11.40 12.52 -7.48
CA TYR A 497 -11.75 13.90 -7.18
C TYR A 497 -10.56 14.87 -7.08
N ASP A 498 -9.44 14.60 -7.76
CA ASP A 498 -8.33 15.57 -7.83
C ASP A 498 -8.78 16.91 -8.46
N HIS A 499 -9.79 16.87 -9.34
CA HIS A 499 -10.47 18.04 -9.91
C HIS A 499 -11.44 18.73 -8.94
N GLY A 500 -11.79 18.10 -7.82
CA GLY A 500 -12.73 18.66 -6.85
C GLY A 500 -12.18 19.89 -6.11
N SER A 501 -13.08 20.78 -5.65
CA SER A 501 -12.71 22.04 -5.00
C SER A 501 -11.80 21.84 -3.79
N TYR A 502 -12.07 20.82 -2.97
CA TYR A 502 -11.27 20.51 -1.79
C TYR A 502 -9.83 20.10 -2.14
N SER A 503 -9.63 19.23 -3.13
CA SER A 503 -8.29 18.88 -3.58
C SER A 503 -7.57 20.07 -4.23
N ARG A 504 -8.28 20.83 -5.07
CA ARG A 504 -7.72 22.02 -5.74
C ARG A 504 -7.31 23.12 -4.77
N SER A 505 -7.99 23.27 -3.63
CA SER A 505 -7.65 24.27 -2.61
C SER A 505 -6.30 24.04 -1.94
N SER A 506 -5.79 22.83 -1.95
CA SER A 506 -4.46 22.49 -1.41
C SER A 506 -3.31 22.72 -2.39
N LYS A 507 -3.60 22.95 -3.69
CA LYS A 507 -2.57 23.10 -4.72
C LYS A 507 -1.96 24.50 -4.70
N ILE A 508 -0.65 24.56 -4.99
CA ILE A 508 0.11 25.82 -5.08
C ILE A 508 0.25 26.17 -6.57
N HIS A 509 -0.26 27.32 -6.97
CA HIS A 509 -0.34 27.73 -8.38
C HIS A 509 -0.96 26.63 -9.29
N GLY A 510 -1.96 25.90 -8.77
CA GLY A 510 -2.64 24.81 -9.47
C GLY A 510 -1.86 23.48 -9.53
N ARG A 511 -0.72 23.37 -8.83
CA ARG A 511 0.17 22.20 -8.85
C ARG A 511 0.19 21.48 -7.51
N GLU A 512 0.44 20.19 -7.54
CA GLU A 512 0.59 19.39 -6.33
C GLU A 512 1.72 19.95 -5.47
N PRO A 513 1.51 20.09 -4.14
CA PRO A 513 2.56 20.58 -3.25
C PRO A 513 3.62 19.51 -2.97
N LEU A 514 4.89 19.92 -3.02
CA LEU A 514 6.05 19.16 -2.62
C LEU A 514 6.62 19.74 -1.33
N THR A 515 6.75 18.89 -0.32
CA THR A 515 7.36 19.27 0.96
C THR A 515 8.86 19.01 0.93
N MET A 516 9.65 19.98 1.37
CA MET A 516 11.10 19.88 1.51
C MET A 516 11.61 20.51 2.79
N ASN A 517 12.79 20.06 3.24
CA ASN A 517 13.44 20.61 4.44
C ASN A 517 13.98 22.03 4.18
N PRO A 518 13.95 22.94 5.18
CA PRO A 518 14.52 24.29 5.04
C PRO A 518 15.97 24.34 4.61
N GLU A 519 16.83 23.41 5.05
CA GLU A 519 18.24 23.34 4.63
C GLU A 519 18.37 23.05 3.13
N ASP A 520 17.56 22.08 2.63
CA ASP A 520 17.54 21.73 1.21
C ASP A 520 16.98 22.86 0.34
N ALA A 521 15.96 23.59 0.85
CA ALA A 521 15.37 24.74 0.20
C ALA A 521 16.37 25.90 0.11
N GLN A 522 17.01 26.24 1.22
CA GLN A 522 18.01 27.31 1.30
C GLN A 522 19.20 27.05 0.36
N ALA A 523 19.70 25.80 0.33
CA ALA A 523 20.81 25.40 -0.54
C ALA A 523 20.52 25.60 -2.04
N ARG A 524 19.22 25.70 -2.42
CA ARG A 524 18.75 25.85 -3.80
C ARG A 524 18.11 27.22 -4.09
N GLY A 525 18.11 28.14 -3.11
CA GLY A 525 17.47 29.45 -3.24
C GLY A 525 15.95 29.38 -3.41
N ILE A 526 15.32 28.35 -2.82
CA ILE A 526 13.89 28.08 -2.90
C ILE A 526 13.23 28.57 -1.61
N VAL A 527 12.03 29.15 -1.72
CA VAL A 527 11.21 29.58 -0.58
C VAL A 527 9.81 29.00 -0.66
N GLU A 528 9.08 29.11 0.46
CA GLU A 528 7.67 28.71 0.56
C GLU A 528 6.83 29.29 -0.58
N GLY A 529 6.02 28.47 -1.22
CA GLY A 529 5.12 28.87 -2.30
C GLY A 529 5.76 28.97 -3.70
N ASP A 530 7.08 28.83 -3.82
CA ASP A 530 7.74 28.80 -5.14
C ASP A 530 7.23 27.63 -5.98
N VAL A 531 7.28 27.80 -7.31
CA VAL A 531 7.14 26.66 -8.23
C VAL A 531 8.54 26.16 -8.59
N ILE A 532 8.70 24.85 -8.60
CA ILE A 532 9.96 24.17 -8.86
C ILE A 532 9.80 23.15 -9.98
N LYS A 533 10.91 22.84 -10.65
CA LYS A 533 11.06 21.68 -11.52
C LYS A 533 11.80 20.58 -10.75
N VAL A 534 11.14 19.43 -10.61
CA VAL A 534 11.70 18.20 -10.04
C VAL A 534 12.02 17.26 -11.18
N PHE A 535 13.22 16.66 -11.20
CA PHE A 535 13.66 15.87 -12.34
C PHE A 535 14.66 14.77 -11.98
N ASN A 536 14.74 13.79 -12.85
CA ASN A 536 15.80 12.79 -12.91
C ASN A 536 15.96 12.29 -14.37
N GLU A 537 16.68 11.19 -14.56
CA GLU A 537 16.94 10.60 -15.88
C GLU A 537 15.69 10.11 -16.62
N ARG A 538 14.54 9.95 -15.94
CA ARG A 538 13.28 9.47 -16.52
C ARG A 538 12.41 10.59 -17.03
N GLY A 539 12.45 11.76 -16.40
CA GLY A 539 11.59 12.88 -16.79
C GLY A 539 11.64 14.03 -15.81
N ALA A 540 10.62 14.89 -15.88
CA ALA A 540 10.48 16.05 -15.02
C ALA A 540 9.03 16.44 -14.81
N PHE A 541 8.75 17.04 -13.64
CA PHE A 541 7.45 17.65 -13.36
C PHE A 541 7.59 19.01 -12.63
N LEU A 542 6.53 19.81 -12.67
CA LEU A 542 6.41 21.04 -11.89
C LEU A 542 5.59 20.79 -10.61
N ALA A 543 6.03 21.36 -9.50
CA ALA A 543 5.34 21.29 -8.21
C ALA A 543 5.40 22.64 -7.49
N GLY A 544 4.46 22.89 -6.57
CA GLY A 544 4.56 24.01 -5.63
C GLY A 544 5.30 23.58 -4.35
N VAL A 545 5.98 24.49 -3.66
CA VAL A 545 6.81 24.16 -2.50
C VAL A 545 6.13 24.44 -1.18
N ILE A 546 6.22 23.47 -0.26
CA ILE A 546 6.01 23.62 1.18
C ILE A 546 7.35 23.41 1.87
N VAL A 547 7.80 24.38 2.67
CA VAL A 547 9.04 24.28 3.47
C VAL A 547 8.68 23.85 4.89
N SER A 548 9.27 22.72 5.37
CA SER A 548 8.91 22.17 6.67
C SER A 548 10.09 21.50 7.39
N ASN A 549 10.22 21.80 8.70
CA ASN A 549 11.11 21.04 9.58
C ASN A 549 10.57 19.65 9.97
N GLY A 550 9.37 19.31 9.52
CA GLY A 550 8.75 18.01 9.74
C GLY A 550 9.24 16.90 8.79
N ILE A 551 10.08 17.25 7.82
CA ILE A 551 10.78 16.30 6.93
C ILE A 551 12.28 16.37 7.16
N ARG A 552 12.96 15.22 7.14
CA ARG A 552 14.43 15.20 7.31
C ARG A 552 15.14 15.83 6.10
N PRO A 553 16.36 16.41 6.29
CA PRO A 553 17.19 16.85 5.17
C PRO A 553 17.52 15.69 4.20
N GLY A 554 17.69 16.03 2.91
CA GLY A 554 17.98 15.05 1.86
C GLY A 554 16.75 14.27 1.37
N VAL A 555 15.55 14.59 1.85
CA VAL A 555 14.29 13.93 1.46
C VAL A 555 13.25 14.97 1.04
N VAL A 556 12.53 14.67 -0.03
CA VAL A 556 11.38 15.45 -0.47
C VAL A 556 10.15 14.56 -0.61
N GLN A 557 8.98 15.11 -0.34
CA GLN A 557 7.73 14.35 -0.34
C GLN A 557 6.68 15.07 -1.19
N ILE A 558 6.06 14.34 -2.09
CA ILE A 558 4.91 14.79 -2.88
C ILE A 558 3.84 13.69 -2.88
N ALA A 559 2.57 14.08 -2.79
CA ALA A 559 1.49 13.11 -2.86
C ALA A 559 1.31 12.58 -4.28
N THR A 560 0.97 11.28 -4.38
CA THR A 560 0.54 10.69 -5.65
C THR A 560 -0.87 11.15 -6.01
N GLY A 561 -1.28 10.95 -7.27
CA GLY A 561 -2.67 11.13 -7.69
C GLY A 561 -3.00 12.46 -8.38
N ALA A 562 -2.05 13.37 -8.53
CA ALA A 562 -2.23 14.48 -9.47
C ALA A 562 -2.46 13.91 -10.88
N TRP A 563 -3.51 14.35 -11.58
CA TRP A 563 -3.78 13.87 -12.93
C TRP A 563 -2.66 14.26 -13.88
N PHE A 564 -2.18 13.26 -14.63
CA PHE A 564 -1.08 13.43 -15.56
C PHE A 564 -1.41 14.46 -16.65
N ASP A 565 -0.59 15.52 -16.75
CA ASP A 565 -0.80 16.67 -17.63
C ASP A 565 0.52 17.10 -18.31
N PRO A 566 0.99 16.38 -19.32
CA PRO A 566 2.22 16.72 -20.03
C PRO A 566 2.04 18.02 -20.85
N LEU A 567 3.13 18.78 -21.02
CA LEU A 567 3.14 20.00 -21.81
C LEU A 567 2.75 19.71 -23.28
N VAL A 568 3.27 18.61 -23.81
CA VAL A 568 2.92 18.10 -25.14
C VAL A 568 2.39 16.68 -24.99
N ARG A 569 1.10 16.50 -25.29
CA ARG A 569 0.44 15.19 -25.17
C ARG A 569 1.07 14.19 -26.14
N GLY A 570 1.33 12.97 -25.64
CA GLY A 570 1.88 11.86 -26.40
C GLY A 570 3.41 11.95 -26.62
N GLU A 571 4.04 13.07 -26.27
CA GLU A 571 5.47 13.20 -26.37
C GLU A 571 6.15 12.63 -25.12
N ARG A 572 6.99 11.60 -25.34
CA ARG A 572 7.79 10.99 -24.28
C ARG A 572 8.81 12.00 -23.73
N GLY A 573 8.92 12.11 -22.42
CA GLY A 573 9.83 13.05 -21.75
C GLY A 573 9.32 14.47 -21.68
N SER A 574 8.09 14.75 -22.19
CA SER A 574 7.45 16.05 -22.05
C SER A 574 7.33 16.44 -20.58
N LEU A 575 7.57 17.73 -20.27
CA LEU A 575 7.44 18.27 -18.91
C LEU A 575 6.02 18.08 -18.40
N GLU A 576 5.87 17.43 -17.27
CA GLU A 576 4.59 17.27 -16.58
C GLU A 576 4.29 18.56 -15.78
N LYS A 577 3.10 19.14 -15.93
CA LYS A 577 2.76 20.48 -15.45
C LYS A 577 2.02 20.52 -14.11
N HIS A 578 1.49 19.40 -13.65
CA HIS A 578 0.50 19.35 -12.58
C HIS A 578 1.05 18.75 -11.26
N GLY A 579 2.19 18.05 -11.32
CA GLY A 579 2.87 17.48 -10.17
C GLY A 579 2.63 15.97 -10.00
N ASN A 580 2.53 15.22 -11.10
CA ASN A 580 2.45 13.77 -11.03
C ASN A 580 3.86 13.16 -10.89
N PRO A 581 4.21 12.60 -9.69
CA PRO A 581 5.55 12.09 -9.44
C PRO A 581 5.88 10.83 -10.26
N ASN A 582 4.88 10.14 -10.80
CA ASN A 582 5.10 8.89 -11.50
C ASN A 582 5.82 9.04 -12.86
N VAL A 583 6.03 10.26 -13.34
CA VAL A 583 6.91 10.49 -14.51
C VAL A 583 8.37 10.20 -14.20
N ILE A 584 8.76 10.14 -12.91
CA ILE A 584 10.15 9.96 -12.46
C ILE A 584 10.34 8.80 -11.47
N THR A 585 9.28 8.10 -11.05
CA THR A 585 9.41 6.90 -10.21
C THR A 585 9.94 5.71 -11.01
N ARG A 586 10.54 4.72 -10.31
CA ARG A 586 11.14 3.56 -10.98
C ARG A 586 10.11 2.48 -11.28
N ASP A 587 10.10 1.99 -12.51
CA ASP A 587 9.29 0.86 -12.96
C ASP A 587 10.14 -0.43 -13.03
N VAL A 588 10.52 -0.95 -11.86
CA VAL A 588 11.19 -2.23 -11.70
C VAL A 588 10.51 -3.02 -10.57
N GLY A 589 10.62 -4.34 -10.60
CA GLY A 589 10.12 -5.20 -9.53
C GLY A 589 10.88 -5.00 -8.22
N ALA A 590 10.23 -5.25 -7.08
CA ALA A 590 10.87 -5.24 -5.76
C ALA A 590 11.97 -6.31 -5.68
N SER A 591 11.67 -7.52 -6.14
CA SER A 591 12.60 -8.64 -6.31
C SER A 591 12.03 -9.66 -7.29
N SER A 592 12.82 -10.67 -7.64
CA SER A 592 12.39 -11.84 -8.42
C SER A 592 11.32 -12.67 -7.71
N LEU A 593 11.22 -12.58 -6.37
CA LEU A 593 10.20 -13.26 -5.60
C LEU A 593 8.81 -12.68 -5.87
N SER A 594 8.63 -11.37 -5.73
CA SER A 594 7.29 -10.74 -5.73
C SER A 594 6.98 -9.91 -6.94
N GLN A 595 7.98 -9.35 -7.64
CA GLN A 595 7.79 -8.36 -8.70
C GLN A 595 6.93 -7.15 -8.26
N GLY A 596 6.91 -6.87 -6.95
CA GLY A 596 6.11 -5.78 -6.37
C GLY A 596 6.54 -4.40 -6.86
N CYS A 597 5.71 -3.39 -6.60
CA CYS A 597 6.02 -1.99 -6.91
C CYS A 597 7.26 -1.49 -6.17
N SER A 598 8.11 -0.69 -6.82
CA SER A 598 9.32 -0.10 -6.22
C SER A 598 9.38 1.44 -6.29
N ALA A 599 8.23 2.10 -6.37
CA ALA A 599 8.10 3.56 -6.55
C ALA A 599 8.85 4.40 -5.50
N GLN A 600 9.00 3.88 -4.27
CA GLN A 600 9.66 4.59 -3.17
C GLN A 600 11.20 4.56 -3.24
N THR A 601 11.77 4.09 -4.34
CA THR A 601 13.23 4.05 -4.56
C THR A 601 13.63 5.00 -5.70
N ALA A 602 13.26 6.26 -5.61
CA ALA A 602 13.60 7.28 -6.61
C ALA A 602 14.49 8.37 -6.00
N SER A 603 15.53 8.79 -6.72
CA SER A 603 16.29 10.01 -6.42
C SER A 603 16.01 11.08 -7.44
N VAL A 604 16.08 12.35 -7.01
CA VAL A 604 15.74 13.53 -7.82
C VAL A 604 16.68 14.69 -7.52
N ASP A 605 16.74 15.65 -8.44
CA ASP A 605 17.19 16.99 -8.13
C ASP A 605 16.09 18.02 -8.42
N ILE A 606 16.27 19.22 -7.87
CA ILE A 606 15.26 20.27 -7.87
C ILE A 606 15.92 21.60 -8.21
N VAL A 607 15.27 22.34 -9.12
CA VAL A 607 15.61 23.72 -9.43
C VAL A 607 14.38 24.61 -9.36
N LYS A 608 14.56 25.86 -8.96
CA LYS A 608 13.50 26.86 -9.02
C LYS A 608 13.06 27.08 -10.47
N TRP A 609 11.76 27.21 -10.68
CA TRP A 609 11.19 27.50 -12.00
C TRP A 609 11.14 29.02 -12.19
N ASP A 610 11.88 29.53 -13.16
CA ASP A 610 12.02 30.96 -13.47
C ASP A 610 11.37 31.39 -14.79
N GLN A 611 10.70 30.45 -15.48
CA GLN A 611 10.02 30.70 -16.74
C GLN A 611 8.52 30.97 -16.53
N PRO A 612 7.79 31.51 -17.53
CA PRO A 612 6.34 31.62 -17.46
C PRO A 612 5.70 30.27 -17.13
N LEU A 613 4.75 30.28 -16.20
CA LEU A 613 4.07 29.07 -15.76
C LEU A 613 3.13 28.57 -16.85
N PRO A 614 3.30 27.32 -17.35
CA PRO A 614 2.34 26.75 -18.27
C PRO A 614 1.00 26.53 -17.58
N SER A 615 -0.10 26.74 -18.29
CA SER A 615 -1.45 26.49 -17.76
C SER A 615 -1.65 25.00 -17.49
N VAL A 616 -2.21 24.67 -16.32
CA VAL A 616 -2.64 23.31 -16.00
C VAL A 616 -3.94 23.02 -16.74
N THR A 617 -3.92 21.95 -17.54
CA THR A 617 -5.03 21.48 -18.39
C THR A 617 -5.47 20.06 -18.03
N ALA A 618 -5.04 19.58 -16.87
CA ALA A 618 -5.31 18.22 -16.40
C ALA A 618 -6.79 17.85 -16.41
N PHE A 619 -7.66 18.81 -16.10
CA PHE A 619 -9.10 18.62 -15.95
C PHE A 619 -9.91 19.01 -17.20
N GLU A 620 -9.27 19.52 -18.22
CA GLU A 620 -9.92 19.91 -19.46
C GLU A 620 -10.20 18.67 -20.34
N PRO A 621 -11.31 18.65 -21.10
CA PRO A 621 -11.54 17.60 -22.09
C PRO A 621 -10.48 17.64 -23.18
N PRO A 622 -10.26 16.54 -23.93
CA PRO A 622 -9.43 16.58 -25.12
C PRO A 622 -10.04 17.52 -26.17
N PRO A 623 -9.22 18.10 -27.06
CA PRO A 623 -9.76 18.82 -28.20
C PRO A 623 -10.69 17.90 -28.98
N MET A 624 -11.90 18.38 -29.25
CA MET A 624 -12.84 17.69 -30.17
C MET A 624 -12.35 17.94 -31.58
N VAL A 625 -12.17 16.88 -32.38
CA VAL A 625 -11.74 16.94 -33.77
C VAL A 625 -12.96 16.85 -34.68
#